data_348596f80465aa0961cc636c613e3d9a
#
_entry.id   348596f80465aa0961cc636c613e3d9a
#
_cell.length_a   1.000
_cell.length_b   1.000
_cell.length_c   1.000
_cell.angle_alpha   90.00
_cell.angle_beta   90.00
_cell.angle_gamma   90.00
#
_symmetry.space_group_name_H-M   'P 1'
#
loop_
_entity.id
_entity.type
_entity.pdbx_description
1 polymer ?
#
loop_
_entity_poly.entity_id
_entity_poly.type
_entity_poly.pdbx_seq_one_letter_code
_entity_poly.pdbx_strand_id
1 'polypeptide(L)'
;MDDQLRLHREIQEEINEIPIVDSHDHLGYDINGQIPEFDLCDLIFHNLNPDLTASGMPGIGTHAQTPWPKETKDPFVKWKSVRKFLKNIENIASYKVLLEGIKELHGFPHDSINDSNWQMLDEQVRGAYKREDWTDFVLKKKCNIQAVVVDMDTVKMYRDYFSPAIKLDYVMMGALNPESREKLETRHKSRIKSFEDFQEFLHKIFEEYLRSGAVAIKSVAAYYRIIRYDSVSEQEAKAIFTTSHNGVTPDQAKKFQDFTMHEIVKMVDERKMPIQFHTGKLAWNFQNITDTNPVHLTNLLQSYRSAKFDLFHGGFPYANEFGILANNYPNAYLDLNGLMWTSFSITKKYLNEWIEMVPQNKILWGADSFRVLEGVVGQVKYFKKILSEVLAEKVLSGYFDQESAIELAKKILFKNALQLFNLKKLNIQ
;
A
#
# COMPACT_ATOMS: atom_id res chain seq x y z
N MET A 1 -36.97 10.77 -7.56
CA MET A 1 -35.85 11.64 -7.10
C MET A 1 -35.71 11.62 -5.58
N ASP A 2 -36.79 11.82 -4.81
CA ASP A 2 -36.72 11.77 -3.32
C ASP A 2 -36.36 10.37 -2.77
N ASP A 3 -36.99 9.30 -3.31
CA ASP A 3 -36.72 7.94 -2.86
C ASP A 3 -35.29 7.47 -3.19
N GLN A 4 -34.73 7.90 -4.32
CA GLN A 4 -33.34 7.59 -4.70
C GLN A 4 -32.33 8.27 -3.77
N LEU A 5 -32.57 9.55 -3.44
CA LEU A 5 -31.72 10.28 -2.51
C LEU A 5 -31.81 9.73 -1.08
N ARG A 6 -33.02 9.28 -0.68
CA ARG A 6 -33.23 8.64 0.61
C ARG A 6 -32.46 7.32 0.70
N LEU A 7 -32.61 6.43 -0.28
CA LEU A 7 -31.90 5.14 -0.32
C LEU A 7 -30.37 5.33 -0.28
N HIS A 8 -29.84 6.27 -1.08
CA HIS A 8 -28.41 6.55 -1.07
C HIS A 8 -27.93 7.00 0.31
N ARG A 9 -28.71 7.85 0.99
CA ARG A 9 -28.38 8.31 2.35
C ARG A 9 -28.40 7.16 3.36
N GLU A 10 -29.43 6.33 3.34
CA GLU A 10 -29.56 5.15 4.22
C GLU A 10 -28.37 4.19 4.04
N ILE A 11 -28.01 3.86 2.80
CA ILE A 11 -26.84 3.01 2.50
C ILE A 11 -25.55 3.65 2.98
N GLN A 12 -25.40 4.97 2.80
CA GLN A 12 -24.19 5.68 3.25
C GLN A 12 -24.07 5.71 4.77
N GLU A 13 -25.16 5.91 5.49
CA GLU A 13 -25.20 5.89 6.95
C GLU A 13 -24.79 4.50 7.46
N GLU A 14 -25.35 3.42 6.92
CA GLU A 14 -24.97 2.05 7.28
C GLU A 14 -23.49 1.76 6.98
N ILE A 15 -22.98 2.18 5.80
CA ILE A 15 -21.57 1.99 5.43
C ILE A 15 -20.62 2.77 6.35
N ASN A 16 -21.02 3.95 6.81
CA ASN A 16 -20.20 4.76 7.72
C ASN A 16 -19.94 4.06 9.06
N GLU A 17 -20.89 3.24 9.54
CA GLU A 17 -20.74 2.47 10.79
C GLU A 17 -19.90 1.20 10.63
N ILE A 18 -19.63 0.73 9.40
CA ILE A 18 -18.84 -0.48 9.17
C ILE A 18 -17.40 -0.26 9.65
N PRO A 19 -16.89 -1.16 10.55
CA PRO A 19 -15.49 -1.15 10.92
C PRO A 19 -14.59 -1.49 9.74
N ILE A 20 -13.32 -1.09 9.81
CA ILE A 20 -12.35 -1.28 8.73
C ILE A 20 -11.20 -2.16 9.21
N VAL A 21 -10.80 -3.10 8.37
CA VAL A 21 -9.45 -3.70 8.37
C VAL A 21 -8.71 -3.13 7.17
N ASP A 22 -7.73 -2.29 7.44
CA ASP A 22 -6.88 -1.70 6.42
C ASP A 22 -5.88 -2.75 5.92
N SER A 23 -6.02 -3.15 4.65
CA SER A 23 -5.23 -4.23 4.06
C SER A 23 -3.78 -3.86 3.82
N HIS A 24 -3.46 -2.56 3.75
CA HIS A 24 -2.11 -2.09 3.53
C HIS A 24 -1.93 -0.62 3.85
N ASP A 25 -0.94 -0.32 4.69
CA ASP A 25 -0.55 1.06 4.98
C ASP A 25 0.94 1.17 5.35
N HIS A 26 1.49 2.39 5.29
CA HIS A 26 2.88 2.72 5.64
C HIS A 26 2.98 3.52 6.95
N LEU A 27 2.19 3.16 7.95
CA LEU A 27 2.14 3.82 9.26
C LEU A 27 3.19 3.32 10.27
N GLY A 28 4.10 2.45 9.83
CA GLY A 28 5.13 1.82 10.68
C GLY A 28 6.26 2.73 11.20
N TYR A 29 6.15 4.05 11.03
CA TYR A 29 7.14 5.01 11.51
C TYR A 29 7.15 5.19 13.03
N ASP A 30 6.12 4.73 13.71
CA ASP A 30 6.00 4.68 15.16
C ASP A 30 6.82 3.49 15.74
N ILE A 31 7.98 3.22 15.16
CA ILE A 31 8.82 2.06 15.48
C ILE A 31 9.30 2.10 16.95
N ASN A 32 9.35 3.27 17.57
CA ASN A 32 9.77 3.45 18.95
C ASN A 32 8.63 3.95 19.85
N GLY A 33 7.37 3.89 19.41
CA GLY A 33 6.25 4.49 20.11
C GLY A 33 6.25 6.02 20.05
N GLN A 34 7.12 6.62 19.23
CA GLN A 34 7.21 8.07 19.06
C GLN A 34 6.62 8.47 17.72
N ILE A 35 5.61 9.32 17.78
CA ILE A 35 5.05 9.95 16.59
C ILE A 35 6.08 10.95 16.06
N PRO A 36 6.41 10.96 14.75
CA PRO A 36 7.32 11.94 14.20
C PRO A 36 6.80 13.37 14.41
N GLU A 37 7.72 14.31 14.63
CA GLU A 37 7.37 15.73 14.57
C GLU A 37 7.09 16.12 13.11
N PHE A 38 5.85 16.09 12.70
CA PHE A 38 5.44 16.57 11.38
C PHE A 38 5.04 18.04 11.41
N ASP A 39 5.41 18.75 10.34
CA ASP A 39 4.85 20.03 9.97
C ASP A 39 3.96 19.89 8.72
N LEU A 40 3.28 20.97 8.34
CA LEU A 40 2.41 20.97 7.17
C LEU A 40 3.13 20.57 5.89
N CYS A 41 4.38 21.03 5.71
CA CYS A 41 5.14 20.72 4.51
C CYS A 41 5.55 19.25 4.45
N ASP A 42 5.77 18.60 5.58
CA ASP A 42 6.02 17.16 5.66
C ASP A 42 4.75 16.39 5.25
N LEU A 43 3.56 16.79 5.71
CA LEU A 43 2.30 16.20 5.26
C LEU A 43 2.11 16.32 3.74
N ILE A 44 2.29 17.52 3.21
CA ILE A 44 2.16 17.79 1.77
C ILE A 44 3.16 16.94 1.00
N PHE A 45 4.41 16.92 1.42
CA PHE A 45 5.49 16.26 0.69
C PHE A 45 5.34 14.74 0.69
N HIS A 46 4.99 14.14 1.82
CA HIS A 46 4.90 12.69 1.91
C HIS A 46 3.84 12.07 0.99
N ASN A 47 2.71 12.76 0.79
CA ASN A 47 1.63 12.21 -0.04
C ASN A 47 1.57 12.79 -1.46
N LEU A 48 2.06 14.02 -1.68
CA LEU A 48 1.88 14.73 -2.95
C LEU A 48 3.18 14.89 -3.75
N ASN A 49 4.31 14.35 -3.29
CA ASN A 49 5.60 14.52 -3.94
C ASN A 49 5.60 14.13 -5.44
N PRO A 50 5.03 12.99 -5.86
CA PRO A 50 4.98 12.64 -7.28
C PRO A 50 4.19 13.66 -8.11
N ASP A 51 3.08 14.17 -7.58
CA ASP A 51 2.23 15.15 -8.26
C ASP A 51 2.89 16.53 -8.32
N LEU A 52 3.55 16.94 -7.23
CA LEU A 52 4.35 18.16 -7.18
C LEU A 52 5.50 18.11 -8.21
N THR A 53 6.19 16.97 -8.29
CA THR A 53 7.25 16.76 -9.30
C THR A 53 6.68 16.77 -10.72
N ALA A 54 5.55 16.12 -10.96
CA ALA A 54 4.87 16.16 -12.26
C ALA A 54 4.43 17.58 -12.64
N SER A 55 4.16 18.46 -11.66
CA SER A 55 3.83 19.87 -11.89
C SER A 55 5.03 20.79 -12.12
N GLY A 56 6.25 20.21 -12.12
CA GLY A 56 7.51 20.91 -12.41
C GLY A 56 8.37 21.21 -11.16
N MET A 57 8.06 20.65 -10.01
CA MET A 57 8.94 20.71 -8.84
C MET A 57 10.24 19.92 -9.11
N PRO A 58 11.42 20.49 -8.83
CA PRO A 58 12.69 19.78 -9.01
C PRO A 58 12.76 18.50 -8.17
N GLY A 59 13.28 17.43 -8.75
CA GLY A 59 13.46 16.13 -8.09
C GLY A 59 12.96 14.96 -8.93
N ILE A 60 13.02 13.78 -8.38
CA ILE A 60 12.55 12.53 -9.01
C ILE A 60 11.27 11.99 -8.40
N GLY A 61 10.58 12.75 -7.55
CA GLY A 61 9.32 12.36 -6.94
C GLY A 61 9.42 11.19 -5.95
N THR A 62 10.59 10.98 -5.34
CA THR A 62 10.77 9.99 -4.28
C THR A 62 10.72 10.65 -2.91
N HIS A 63 10.26 9.92 -1.90
CA HIS A 63 10.21 10.41 -0.52
C HIS A 63 11.60 10.68 0.10
N ALA A 64 12.67 10.22 -0.56
CA ALA A 64 14.03 10.38 -0.07
C ALA A 64 14.65 11.74 -0.42
N GLN A 65 14.03 12.50 -1.34
CA GLN A 65 14.58 13.77 -1.86
C GLN A 65 13.60 14.91 -1.63
N THR A 66 13.80 15.64 -0.54
CA THR A 66 13.03 16.86 -0.27
C THR A 66 13.50 18.01 -1.18
N PRO A 67 12.60 18.93 -1.60
CA PRO A 67 12.95 20.13 -2.37
C PRO A 67 13.62 21.22 -1.52
N TRP A 68 13.79 20.98 -0.25
CA TRP A 68 14.49 21.84 0.72
C TRP A 68 15.72 21.13 1.31
N PRO A 69 16.69 21.88 1.87
CA PRO A 69 17.84 21.28 2.54
C PRO A 69 17.40 20.34 3.68
N LYS A 70 17.96 19.15 3.75
CA LYS A 70 17.55 18.09 4.72
C LYS A 70 17.52 18.56 6.17
N GLU A 71 18.47 19.46 6.54
CA GLU A 71 18.62 20.00 7.90
C GLU A 71 17.64 21.14 8.20
N THR A 72 16.82 21.55 7.22
CA THR A 72 15.92 22.69 7.40
C THR A 72 14.75 22.34 8.31
N LYS A 73 14.69 23.02 9.47
CA LYS A 73 13.54 22.99 10.38
C LYS A 73 12.63 24.22 10.22
N ASP A 74 13.03 25.22 9.44
CA ASP A 74 12.25 26.43 9.20
C ASP A 74 11.06 26.15 8.27
N PRO A 75 9.82 26.23 8.77
CA PRO A 75 8.61 25.93 7.96
C PRO A 75 8.43 26.91 6.82
N PHE A 76 8.91 28.15 6.95
CA PHE A 76 8.81 29.15 5.89
C PHE A 76 9.68 28.78 4.68
N VAL A 77 10.90 28.27 4.91
CA VAL A 77 11.79 27.79 3.84
C VAL A 77 11.16 26.59 3.12
N LYS A 78 10.57 25.64 3.87
CA LYS A 78 9.86 24.50 3.31
C LYS A 78 8.64 24.96 2.49
N TRP A 79 7.79 25.81 3.05
CA TRP A 79 6.62 26.36 2.37
C TRP A 79 6.98 27.06 1.06
N LYS A 80 7.97 27.93 1.08
CA LYS A 80 8.46 28.63 -0.11
C LYS A 80 8.88 27.68 -1.24
N SER A 81 9.37 26.50 -0.89
CA SER A 81 9.82 25.49 -1.86
C SER A 81 8.67 24.78 -2.56
N VAL A 82 7.50 24.60 -1.91
CA VAL A 82 6.38 23.80 -2.45
C VAL A 82 5.19 24.66 -2.95
N ARG A 83 4.94 25.84 -2.37
CA ARG A 83 3.70 26.61 -2.56
C ARG A 83 3.31 26.87 -4.01
N LYS A 84 4.29 27.20 -4.87
CA LYS A 84 4.02 27.51 -6.29
C LYS A 84 3.59 26.28 -7.10
N PHE A 85 4.04 25.08 -6.69
CA PHE A 85 3.70 23.82 -7.34
C PHE A 85 2.38 23.28 -6.80
N LEU A 86 2.11 23.52 -5.52
CA LEU A 86 0.87 23.09 -4.86
C LEU A 86 -0.38 23.63 -5.59
N LYS A 87 -0.35 24.87 -6.03
CA LYS A 87 -1.43 25.47 -6.81
C LYS A 87 -1.75 24.72 -8.11
N ASN A 88 -0.75 24.10 -8.73
CA ASN A 88 -0.92 23.37 -9.99
C ASN A 88 -1.58 22.00 -9.80
N ILE A 89 -1.69 21.50 -8.58
CA ILE A 89 -2.21 20.16 -8.26
C ILE A 89 -3.51 20.18 -7.45
N GLU A 90 -4.10 21.36 -7.21
CA GLU A 90 -5.33 21.51 -6.42
C GLU A 90 -6.54 20.75 -6.99
N ASN A 91 -6.52 20.40 -8.28
CA ASN A 91 -7.54 19.59 -8.95
C ASN A 91 -7.30 18.09 -8.83
N ILE A 92 -6.12 17.63 -8.39
CA ILE A 92 -5.75 16.22 -8.38
C ILE A 92 -6.39 15.50 -7.18
N ALA A 93 -6.77 14.23 -7.36
CA ALA A 93 -7.42 13.43 -6.33
C ALA A 93 -6.58 13.34 -5.05
N SER A 94 -5.27 13.14 -5.16
CA SER A 94 -4.35 13.10 -4.01
C SER A 94 -4.40 14.35 -3.14
N TYR A 95 -4.43 15.53 -3.78
CA TYR A 95 -4.60 16.80 -3.05
C TYR A 95 -5.96 16.87 -2.34
N LYS A 96 -7.04 16.43 -3.01
CA LYS A 96 -8.38 16.42 -2.41
C LYS A 96 -8.49 15.45 -1.24
N VAL A 97 -7.87 14.28 -1.33
CA VAL A 97 -7.77 13.32 -0.23
C VAL A 97 -7.07 13.95 0.99
N LEU A 98 -5.88 14.52 0.78
CA LEU A 98 -5.14 15.16 1.87
C LEU A 98 -5.92 16.34 2.47
N LEU A 99 -6.49 17.23 1.64
CA LEU A 99 -7.26 18.36 2.09
C LEU A 99 -8.50 17.97 2.89
N GLU A 100 -9.19 16.89 2.51
CA GLU A 100 -10.34 16.36 3.24
C GLU A 100 -9.97 15.90 4.64
N GLY A 101 -8.85 15.14 4.77
CA GLY A 101 -8.34 14.74 6.08
C GLY A 101 -7.92 15.95 6.93
N ILE A 102 -7.29 16.94 6.33
CA ILE A 102 -6.93 18.22 6.99
C ILE A 102 -8.18 18.92 7.50
N LYS A 103 -9.23 19.04 6.69
CA LYS A 103 -10.50 19.65 7.10
C LYS A 103 -11.11 18.92 8.29
N GLU A 104 -11.16 17.60 8.23
CA GLU A 104 -11.76 16.77 9.29
C GLU A 104 -11.00 16.82 10.60
N LEU A 105 -9.67 16.76 10.55
CA LEU A 105 -8.85 16.64 11.76
C LEU A 105 -8.46 17.96 12.39
N HIS A 106 -8.32 19.00 11.59
CA HIS A 106 -7.84 20.31 12.05
C HIS A 106 -8.91 21.41 11.98
N GLY A 107 -10.15 21.10 11.54
CA GLY A 107 -11.20 22.08 11.38
C GLY A 107 -10.88 23.17 10.36
N PHE A 108 -10.06 22.85 9.34
CA PHE A 108 -9.61 23.79 8.34
C PHE A 108 -10.76 24.21 7.40
N PRO A 109 -11.19 25.48 7.36
CA PRO A 109 -12.43 25.89 6.69
C PRO A 109 -12.26 26.20 5.21
N HIS A 110 -11.04 26.13 4.66
CA HIS A 110 -10.72 26.59 3.31
C HIS A 110 -10.67 25.42 2.31
N ASP A 111 -10.88 25.75 1.02
CA ASP A 111 -10.83 24.79 -0.10
C ASP A 111 -9.44 24.67 -0.73
N SER A 112 -8.48 25.48 -0.27
CA SER A 112 -7.07 25.40 -0.68
C SER A 112 -6.14 25.91 0.40
N ILE A 113 -4.89 25.41 0.36
CA ILE A 113 -3.80 25.84 1.23
C ILE A 113 -2.96 26.87 0.45
N ASN A 114 -2.79 28.07 1.01
CA ASN A 114 -2.13 29.18 0.35
C ASN A 114 -1.38 30.09 1.34
N ASP A 115 -0.76 31.16 0.82
CA ASP A 115 0.06 32.09 1.62
C ASP A 115 -0.68 32.77 2.77
N SER A 116 -2.01 32.84 2.75
CA SER A 116 -2.79 33.50 3.80
C SER A 116 -3.20 32.56 4.96
N ASN A 117 -3.13 31.24 4.78
CA ASN A 117 -3.68 30.29 5.75
C ASN A 117 -2.74 29.16 6.16
N TRP A 118 -1.59 28.97 5.49
CA TRP A 118 -0.68 27.88 5.76
C TRP A 118 -0.05 27.91 7.16
N GLN A 119 0.26 29.10 7.70
CA GLN A 119 0.93 29.23 9.02
C GLN A 119 0.02 28.75 10.15
N MET A 120 -1.25 29.18 10.14
CA MET A 120 -2.24 28.71 11.11
C MET A 120 -2.41 27.19 11.03
N LEU A 121 -2.48 26.66 9.81
CA LEU A 121 -2.59 25.21 9.61
C LEU A 121 -1.34 24.45 10.07
N ASP A 122 -0.14 25.00 9.82
CA ASP A 122 1.13 24.41 10.29
C ASP A 122 1.17 24.28 11.82
N GLU A 123 0.72 25.32 12.54
CA GLU A 123 0.64 25.29 14.00
C GLU A 123 -0.37 24.23 14.49
N GLN A 124 -1.52 24.07 13.83
CA GLN A 124 -2.50 23.05 14.16
C GLN A 124 -1.95 21.63 13.95
N VAL A 125 -1.29 21.39 12.80
CA VAL A 125 -0.64 20.11 12.48
C VAL A 125 0.41 19.78 13.52
N ARG A 126 1.35 20.68 13.79
CA ARG A 126 2.40 20.47 14.80
C ARG A 126 1.82 20.19 16.19
N GLY A 127 0.73 20.88 16.54
CA GLY A 127 0.02 20.65 17.81
C GLY A 127 -0.59 19.24 17.88
N ALA A 128 -1.20 18.78 16.80
CA ALA A 128 -1.82 17.46 16.73
C ALA A 128 -0.79 16.33 16.84
N TYR A 129 0.30 16.42 16.11
CA TYR A 129 1.37 15.40 16.12
C TYR A 129 2.21 15.36 17.42
N LYS A 130 2.03 16.31 18.33
CA LYS A 130 2.59 16.24 19.71
C LYS A 130 1.75 15.40 20.68
N ARG A 131 0.53 15.04 20.29
CA ARG A 131 -0.37 14.23 21.14
C ARG A 131 0.06 12.77 21.09
N GLU A 132 0.25 12.16 22.24
CA GLU A 132 0.59 10.72 22.36
C GLU A 132 -0.54 9.81 21.83
N ASP A 133 -1.80 10.24 21.98
CA ASP A 133 -2.98 9.50 21.52
C ASP A 133 -3.38 9.76 20.07
N TRP A 134 -2.62 10.58 19.32
CA TRP A 134 -3.03 11.07 18.00
C TRP A 134 -3.33 9.96 17.01
N THR A 135 -2.45 8.98 16.89
CA THR A 135 -2.65 7.85 15.99
C THR A 135 -3.91 7.04 16.36
N ASP A 136 -4.09 6.72 17.65
CA ASP A 136 -5.27 5.97 18.12
C ASP A 136 -6.56 6.78 17.97
N PHE A 137 -6.51 8.08 18.23
CA PHE A 137 -7.63 8.97 18.00
C PHE A 137 -8.06 8.98 16.53
N VAL A 138 -7.11 9.10 15.60
CA VAL A 138 -7.42 9.14 14.18
C VAL A 138 -7.88 7.78 13.67
N LEU A 139 -7.12 6.72 13.91
CA LEU A 139 -7.43 5.42 13.31
C LEU A 139 -8.67 4.78 13.94
N LYS A 140 -8.73 4.71 15.28
CA LYS A 140 -9.84 4.04 15.96
C LYS A 140 -11.09 4.89 16.07
N LYS A 141 -10.96 6.16 16.50
CA LYS A 141 -12.15 6.99 16.77
C LYS A 141 -12.69 7.72 15.56
N LYS A 142 -11.81 8.20 14.66
CA LYS A 142 -12.25 8.93 13.47
C LYS A 142 -12.53 8.02 12.27
N CYS A 143 -11.70 6.99 12.06
CA CYS A 143 -11.80 6.10 10.91
C CYS A 143 -12.50 4.77 11.19
N ASN A 144 -12.75 4.40 12.46
CA ASN A 144 -13.25 3.09 12.86
C ASN A 144 -12.39 1.93 12.34
N ILE A 145 -11.05 2.13 12.27
CA ILE A 145 -10.08 1.12 11.84
C ILE A 145 -9.76 0.22 13.03
N GLN A 146 -10.00 -1.09 12.88
CA GLN A 146 -9.79 -2.09 13.91
C GLN A 146 -8.46 -2.81 13.78
N ALA A 147 -7.92 -2.91 12.57
CA ALA A 147 -6.62 -3.50 12.28
C ALA A 147 -6.01 -2.86 11.05
N VAL A 148 -4.67 -2.85 10.99
CA VAL A 148 -3.88 -2.35 9.86
C VAL A 148 -2.80 -3.36 9.54
N VAL A 149 -2.70 -3.77 8.29
CA VAL A 149 -1.53 -4.50 7.77
C VAL A 149 -0.49 -3.47 7.34
N VAL A 150 0.63 -3.44 8.03
CA VAL A 150 1.63 -2.38 7.87
C VAL A 150 2.85 -2.90 7.12
N ASP A 151 3.20 -2.22 6.02
CA ASP A 151 4.46 -2.47 5.29
C ASP A 151 5.65 -2.00 6.13
N MET A 152 6.48 -2.95 6.56
CA MET A 152 7.59 -2.67 7.45
C MET A 152 8.85 -3.45 7.09
N ASP A 153 9.99 -2.88 7.52
CA ASP A 153 11.30 -3.54 7.49
C ASP A 153 11.64 -4.23 8.83
N THR A 154 10.71 -4.23 9.78
CA THR A 154 10.85 -4.81 11.13
C THR A 154 9.52 -5.36 11.58
N VAL A 155 9.56 -6.35 12.46
CA VAL A 155 8.37 -6.98 13.06
C VAL A 155 8.00 -6.43 14.44
N LYS A 156 8.74 -5.45 14.95
CA LYS A 156 8.43 -4.85 16.23
C LYS A 156 7.27 -3.87 16.08
N MET A 157 6.09 -4.26 16.57
CA MET A 157 4.88 -3.44 16.59
C MET A 157 4.71 -2.76 17.94
N TYR A 158 4.26 -1.52 17.92
CA TYR A 158 3.95 -0.75 19.13
C TYR A 158 2.46 -0.65 19.40
N ARG A 159 1.64 -1.10 18.45
CA ARG A 159 0.19 -1.12 18.56
C ARG A 159 -0.31 -2.54 18.32
N ASP A 160 -1.19 -2.99 19.17
CA ASP A 160 -1.76 -4.34 19.15
C ASP A 160 -2.63 -4.64 17.91
N TYR A 161 -3.13 -3.57 17.27
CA TYR A 161 -3.91 -3.66 16.03
C TYR A 161 -3.08 -3.48 14.74
N PHE A 162 -1.76 -3.33 14.85
CA PHE A 162 -0.85 -3.36 13.71
C PHE A 162 -0.32 -4.78 13.48
N SER A 163 -0.33 -5.21 12.21
CA SER A 163 0.17 -6.52 11.78
C SER A 163 1.20 -6.33 10.66
N PRO A 164 2.43 -6.86 10.78
CA PRO A 164 3.48 -6.59 9.82
C PRO A 164 3.33 -7.39 8.53
N ALA A 165 3.43 -6.71 7.38
CA ALA A 165 3.78 -7.27 6.10
C ALA A 165 5.26 -6.99 5.82
N ILE A 166 6.07 -8.02 5.61
CA ILE A 166 7.53 -7.92 5.58
C ILE A 166 8.07 -8.10 4.18
N LYS A 167 9.02 -7.22 3.80
CA LYS A 167 9.70 -7.30 2.52
C LYS A 167 10.86 -8.30 2.57
N LEU A 168 10.97 -9.10 1.51
CA LEU A 168 12.14 -9.94 1.23
C LEU A 168 12.87 -9.55 -0.06
N ASP A 169 12.36 -8.54 -0.79
CA ASP A 169 12.99 -8.07 -2.02
C ASP A 169 14.43 -7.62 -1.82
N TYR A 170 14.77 -7.04 -0.67
CA TYR A 170 16.13 -6.59 -0.37
C TYR A 170 17.13 -7.75 -0.32
N VAL A 171 16.68 -8.96 0.08
CA VAL A 171 17.49 -10.17 0.02
C VAL A 171 17.68 -10.61 -1.43
N MET A 172 16.57 -10.68 -2.18
CA MET A 172 16.57 -11.03 -3.60
C MET A 172 17.46 -10.10 -4.42
N MET A 173 17.36 -8.78 -4.21
CA MET A 173 18.08 -7.77 -4.98
C MET A 173 19.53 -7.62 -4.54
N GLY A 174 19.84 -7.86 -3.27
CA GLY A 174 21.17 -7.60 -2.69
C GLY A 174 22.15 -8.80 -2.77
N ALA A 175 21.66 -10.02 -2.95
CA ALA A 175 22.47 -11.22 -2.78
C ALA A 175 23.65 -11.37 -3.76
N LEU A 176 23.50 -10.88 -5.00
CA LEU A 176 24.55 -10.99 -6.02
C LEU A 176 25.61 -9.88 -5.91
N ASN A 177 25.30 -8.74 -5.32
CA ASN A 177 26.26 -7.65 -5.16
C ASN A 177 27.04 -7.83 -3.86
N PRO A 178 28.40 -7.89 -3.90
CA PRO A 178 29.22 -8.16 -2.71
C PRO A 178 28.98 -7.15 -1.56
N GLU A 179 28.91 -5.86 -1.85
CA GLU A 179 28.69 -4.81 -0.84
C GLU A 179 27.29 -4.92 -0.21
N SER A 180 26.27 -5.16 -1.03
CA SER A 180 24.90 -5.35 -0.55
C SER A 180 24.78 -6.63 0.28
N ARG A 181 25.46 -7.72 -0.13
CA ARG A 181 25.51 -8.99 0.61
C ARG A 181 26.17 -8.80 1.97
N GLU A 182 27.26 -8.05 2.08
CA GLU A 182 27.92 -7.75 3.35
C GLU A 182 26.96 -6.99 4.31
N LYS A 183 26.13 -6.06 3.76
CA LYS A 183 25.09 -5.37 4.54
C LYS A 183 24.02 -6.36 5.03
N LEU A 184 23.60 -7.33 4.20
CA LEU A 184 22.69 -8.41 4.62
C LEU A 184 23.28 -9.26 5.73
N GLU A 185 24.54 -9.71 5.57
CA GLU A 185 25.26 -10.48 6.58
C GLU A 185 25.38 -9.77 7.92
N THR A 186 25.71 -8.47 7.89
CA THR A 186 25.82 -7.64 9.08
C THR A 186 24.47 -7.46 9.77
N ARG A 187 23.42 -7.11 9.00
CA ARG A 187 22.06 -6.89 9.51
C ARG A 187 21.52 -8.14 10.22
N HIS A 188 21.75 -9.30 9.65
CA HIS A 188 21.15 -10.56 10.13
C HIS A 188 22.14 -11.45 10.89
N LYS A 189 23.35 -10.95 11.19
CA LYS A 189 24.41 -11.69 11.90
C LYS A 189 24.63 -13.08 11.30
N SER A 190 24.73 -13.17 9.99
CA SER A 190 24.87 -14.42 9.21
C SER A 190 26.04 -14.29 8.24
N ARG A 191 26.45 -15.41 7.63
CA ARG A 191 27.44 -15.42 6.55
C ARG A 191 26.85 -16.11 5.33
N ILE A 192 27.14 -15.58 4.13
CA ILE A 192 26.63 -16.08 2.84
C ILE A 192 27.82 -16.29 1.91
N LYS A 193 28.50 -17.43 2.02
CA LYS A 193 29.72 -17.75 1.26
C LYS A 193 29.41 -18.59 0.03
N SER A 194 28.38 -19.42 0.08
CA SER A 194 27.95 -20.32 -0.99
C SER A 194 26.49 -20.05 -1.36
N PHE A 195 26.04 -20.65 -2.44
CA PHE A 195 24.64 -20.63 -2.85
C PHE A 195 23.75 -21.34 -1.81
N GLU A 196 24.23 -22.42 -1.23
CA GLU A 196 23.55 -23.13 -0.16
C GLU A 196 23.38 -22.25 1.09
N ASP A 197 24.44 -21.54 1.49
CA ASP A 197 24.33 -20.55 2.59
C ASP A 197 23.27 -19.50 2.28
N PHE A 198 23.15 -19.06 1.01
CA PHE A 198 22.12 -18.11 0.59
C PHE A 198 20.71 -18.69 0.74
N GLN A 199 20.49 -19.93 0.31
CA GLN A 199 19.20 -20.61 0.47
C GLN A 199 18.83 -20.76 1.96
N GLU A 200 19.77 -21.25 2.79
CA GLU A 200 19.56 -21.33 4.24
C GLU A 200 19.28 -19.98 4.88
N PHE A 201 20.00 -18.94 4.45
CA PHE A 201 19.78 -17.57 4.90
C PHE A 201 18.38 -17.07 4.58
N LEU A 202 17.90 -17.26 3.33
CA LEU A 202 16.57 -16.85 2.90
C LEU A 202 15.48 -17.56 3.73
N HIS A 203 15.59 -18.88 3.92
CA HIS A 203 14.68 -19.66 4.76
C HIS A 203 14.70 -19.20 6.22
N LYS A 204 15.88 -18.99 6.79
CA LYS A 204 16.05 -18.51 8.17
C LYS A 204 15.33 -17.19 8.39
N ILE A 205 15.52 -16.21 7.51
CA ILE A 205 14.89 -14.90 7.64
C ILE A 205 13.38 -14.99 7.51
N PHE A 206 12.88 -15.76 6.55
CA PHE A 206 11.45 -15.99 6.41
C PHE A 206 10.83 -16.56 7.70
N GLU A 207 11.45 -17.59 8.28
CA GLU A 207 10.98 -18.20 9.53
C GLU A 207 11.11 -17.24 10.75
N GLU A 208 12.15 -16.41 10.79
CA GLU A 208 12.30 -15.39 11.83
C GLU A 208 11.17 -14.37 11.76
N TYR A 209 10.77 -13.93 10.56
CA TYR A 209 9.66 -12.99 10.39
C TYR A 209 8.32 -13.62 10.78
N LEU A 210 8.07 -14.87 10.40
CA LEU A 210 6.85 -15.57 10.81
C LEU A 210 6.74 -15.71 12.33
N ARG A 211 7.81 -16.13 12.99
CA ARG A 211 7.86 -16.23 14.47
C ARG A 211 7.65 -14.90 15.15
N SER A 212 8.01 -13.83 14.51
CA SER A 212 7.85 -12.46 15.00
C SER A 212 6.47 -11.86 14.69
N GLY A 213 5.55 -12.63 14.08
CA GLY A 213 4.16 -12.24 13.87
C GLY A 213 3.84 -11.64 12.49
N ALA A 214 4.72 -11.80 11.50
CA ALA A 214 4.41 -11.38 10.13
C ALA A 214 3.16 -12.11 9.60
N VAL A 215 2.22 -11.34 9.06
CA VAL A 215 0.95 -11.86 8.52
C VAL A 215 0.95 -11.97 7.00
N ALA A 216 1.89 -11.30 6.35
CA ALA A 216 2.09 -11.33 4.90
C ALA A 216 3.56 -11.08 4.54
N ILE A 217 3.94 -11.53 3.34
CA ILE A 217 5.14 -11.04 2.65
C ILE A 217 4.73 -9.93 1.69
N LYS A 218 5.53 -8.88 1.57
CA LYS A 218 5.33 -7.79 0.62
C LYS A 218 6.44 -7.76 -0.41
N SER A 219 6.10 -7.65 -1.68
CA SER A 219 7.03 -7.36 -2.77
C SER A 219 6.83 -5.95 -3.32
N VAL A 220 7.93 -5.21 -3.39
CA VAL A 220 8.06 -3.89 -4.02
C VAL A 220 8.97 -3.95 -5.26
N ALA A 221 9.23 -5.13 -5.80
CA ALA A 221 10.11 -5.34 -6.94
C ALA A 221 9.68 -4.55 -8.19
N ALA A 222 8.39 -4.22 -8.31
CA ALA A 222 7.84 -3.36 -9.38
C ALA A 222 8.56 -2.01 -9.54
N TYR A 223 9.18 -1.48 -8.48
CA TYR A 223 9.94 -0.23 -8.51
C TYR A 223 11.32 -0.37 -9.18
N TYR A 224 11.80 -1.59 -9.37
CA TYR A 224 13.17 -1.85 -9.76
C TYR A 224 13.28 -2.71 -11.02
N ARG A 225 12.24 -3.50 -11.34
CA ARG A 225 12.24 -4.44 -12.46
C ARG A 225 10.82 -4.83 -12.88
N ILE A 226 10.72 -5.44 -14.05
CA ILE A 226 9.50 -6.12 -14.48
C ILE A 226 9.12 -7.23 -13.47
N ILE A 227 7.82 -7.29 -13.10
CA ILE A 227 7.29 -8.29 -12.15
C ILE A 227 6.97 -9.65 -12.81
N ARG A 228 7.62 -9.94 -13.92
CA ARG A 228 7.59 -11.27 -14.56
C ARG A 228 8.71 -12.13 -14.01
N TYR A 229 8.34 -13.29 -13.47
CA TYR A 229 9.24 -14.25 -12.86
C TYR A 229 9.23 -15.55 -13.65
N ASP A 230 10.21 -15.75 -14.53
CA ASP A 230 10.35 -16.95 -15.35
C ASP A 230 10.93 -18.10 -14.50
N SER A 231 10.62 -19.36 -14.86
CA SER A 231 11.22 -20.52 -14.20
C SER A 231 12.71 -20.59 -14.51
N VAL A 232 13.53 -20.65 -13.47
CA VAL A 232 15.00 -20.79 -13.57
C VAL A 232 15.40 -22.01 -12.74
N SER A 233 16.27 -22.87 -13.30
CA SER A 233 16.75 -24.03 -12.57
C SER A 233 17.69 -23.64 -11.42
N GLU A 234 17.69 -24.44 -10.36
CA GLU A 234 18.61 -24.26 -9.23
C GLU A 234 20.06 -24.29 -9.69
N GLN A 235 20.39 -25.17 -10.63
CA GLN A 235 21.75 -25.25 -11.20
C GLN A 235 22.18 -23.94 -11.88
N GLU A 236 21.29 -23.31 -12.64
CA GLU A 236 21.56 -22.01 -13.29
C GLU A 236 21.69 -20.89 -12.26
N ALA A 237 20.80 -20.82 -11.29
CA ALA A 237 20.86 -19.84 -10.20
C ALA A 237 22.15 -19.98 -9.39
N LYS A 238 22.56 -21.20 -9.08
CA LYS A 238 23.83 -21.52 -8.39
C LYS A 238 25.05 -21.08 -9.20
N ALA A 239 25.06 -21.35 -10.52
CA ALA A 239 26.15 -20.93 -11.39
C ALA A 239 26.29 -19.39 -11.42
N ILE A 240 25.16 -18.66 -11.50
CA ILE A 240 25.14 -17.18 -11.46
C ILE A 240 25.68 -16.69 -10.11
N PHE A 241 25.20 -17.24 -9.00
CA PHE A 241 25.65 -16.84 -7.66
C PHE A 241 27.15 -17.04 -7.47
N THR A 242 27.67 -18.22 -7.89
CA THR A 242 29.08 -18.59 -7.72
C THR A 242 30.02 -17.64 -8.49
N THR A 243 29.57 -17.14 -9.65
CA THR A 243 30.37 -16.22 -10.50
C THR A 243 30.11 -14.75 -10.21
N SER A 244 29.20 -14.43 -9.31
CA SER A 244 28.72 -13.04 -9.06
C SER A 244 29.81 -12.06 -8.60
N HIS A 245 30.89 -12.57 -8.00
CA HIS A 245 32.05 -11.75 -7.57
C HIS A 245 32.80 -11.10 -8.73
N ASN A 246 32.66 -11.61 -9.96
CA ASN A 246 33.21 -11.05 -11.19
C ASN A 246 32.26 -10.03 -11.87
N GLY A 247 31.14 -9.73 -11.22
CA GLY A 247 30.04 -8.97 -11.80
C GLY A 247 28.99 -9.86 -12.47
N VAL A 248 27.78 -9.33 -12.65
CA VAL A 248 26.66 -10.03 -13.29
C VAL A 248 26.03 -9.14 -14.37
N THR A 249 25.59 -9.75 -15.44
CA THR A 249 24.81 -9.05 -16.47
C THR A 249 23.38 -8.81 -15.95
N PRO A 250 22.63 -7.83 -16.51
CA PRO A 250 21.22 -7.62 -16.18
C PRO A 250 20.36 -8.89 -16.35
N ASP A 251 20.62 -9.70 -17.37
CA ASP A 251 19.91 -10.97 -17.61
C ASP A 251 20.20 -12.01 -16.50
N GLN A 252 21.45 -12.16 -16.13
CA GLN A 252 21.84 -13.03 -15.02
C GLN A 252 21.21 -12.57 -13.69
N ALA A 253 21.23 -11.26 -13.42
CA ALA A 253 20.60 -10.71 -12.23
C ALA A 253 19.10 -11.00 -12.22
N LYS A 254 18.41 -10.78 -13.36
CA LYS A 254 16.99 -11.12 -13.50
C LYS A 254 16.72 -12.60 -13.21
N LYS A 255 17.48 -13.50 -13.83
CA LYS A 255 17.31 -14.96 -13.64
C LYS A 255 17.49 -15.39 -12.18
N PHE A 256 18.51 -14.88 -11.50
CA PHE A 256 18.70 -15.18 -10.08
C PHE A 256 17.57 -14.63 -9.20
N GLN A 257 17.10 -13.43 -9.50
CA GLN A 257 15.95 -12.84 -8.81
C GLN A 257 14.65 -13.59 -9.10
N ASP A 258 14.47 -14.08 -10.33
CA ASP A 258 13.32 -14.93 -10.69
C ASP A 258 13.33 -16.22 -9.86
N PHE A 259 14.47 -16.91 -9.80
CA PHE A 259 14.65 -18.08 -8.95
C PHE A 259 14.33 -17.77 -7.48
N THR A 260 14.90 -16.69 -6.95
CA THR A 260 14.68 -16.30 -5.55
C THR A 260 13.23 -15.99 -5.24
N MET A 261 12.51 -15.33 -6.16
CA MET A 261 11.07 -15.06 -5.98
C MET A 261 10.27 -16.36 -5.98
N HIS A 262 10.61 -17.31 -6.85
CA HIS A 262 9.98 -18.65 -6.82
C HIS A 262 10.20 -19.35 -5.48
N GLU A 263 11.40 -19.26 -4.88
CA GLU A 263 11.67 -19.83 -3.55
C GLU A 263 10.85 -19.10 -2.46
N ILE A 264 10.74 -17.75 -2.51
CA ILE A 264 9.91 -17.00 -1.58
C ILE A 264 8.44 -17.42 -1.70
N VAL A 265 7.90 -17.48 -2.92
CA VAL A 265 6.48 -17.83 -3.13
C VAL A 265 6.21 -19.29 -2.77
N LYS A 266 7.17 -20.19 -2.95
CA LYS A 266 7.07 -21.59 -2.50
C LYS A 266 6.92 -21.67 -0.97
N MET A 267 7.72 -20.93 -0.21
CA MET A 267 7.59 -20.86 1.25
C MET A 267 6.23 -20.28 1.67
N VAL A 268 5.73 -19.25 0.97
CA VAL A 268 4.39 -18.67 1.16
C VAL A 268 3.29 -19.70 0.87
N ASP A 269 3.41 -20.47 -0.23
CA ASP A 269 2.45 -21.51 -0.63
C ASP A 269 2.35 -22.64 0.41
N GLU A 270 3.48 -23.12 0.90
CA GLU A 270 3.56 -24.14 1.96
C GLU A 270 2.87 -23.68 3.25
N ARG A 271 2.93 -22.40 3.57
CA ARG A 271 2.28 -21.78 4.75
C ARG A 271 0.84 -21.32 4.49
N LYS A 272 0.37 -21.36 3.24
CA LYS A 272 -0.96 -20.88 2.80
C LYS A 272 -1.22 -19.43 3.22
N MET A 273 -0.18 -18.60 3.22
CA MET A 273 -0.23 -17.22 3.66
C MET A 273 -0.35 -16.24 2.48
N PRO A 274 -0.68 -14.96 2.74
CA PRO A 274 -0.69 -13.94 1.71
C PRO A 274 0.71 -13.47 1.31
N ILE A 275 0.85 -13.14 0.03
CA ILE A 275 1.93 -12.32 -0.50
C ILE A 275 1.33 -11.13 -1.24
N GLN A 276 1.75 -9.93 -0.85
CA GLN A 276 1.31 -8.66 -1.43
C GLN A 276 2.26 -8.27 -2.56
N PHE A 277 1.72 -8.00 -3.74
CA PHE A 277 2.49 -7.51 -4.89
C PHE A 277 2.08 -6.09 -5.26
N HIS A 278 3.05 -5.19 -5.30
CA HIS A 278 2.84 -3.90 -5.95
C HIS A 278 2.62 -4.12 -7.45
N THR A 279 1.49 -3.65 -7.99
CA THR A 279 1.12 -3.73 -9.41
C THR A 279 0.62 -2.36 -9.90
N GLY A 280 0.66 -2.12 -11.21
CA GLY A 280 0.14 -0.89 -11.79
C GLY A 280 0.94 0.37 -11.45
N LYS A 281 0.24 1.48 -11.16
CA LYS A 281 0.84 2.79 -10.90
C LYS A 281 1.82 2.75 -9.73
N LEU A 282 3.01 3.28 -9.95
CA LEU A 282 4.05 3.44 -8.95
C LEU A 282 3.97 4.83 -8.29
N ALA A 283 4.46 4.92 -7.06
CA ALA A 283 4.50 6.18 -6.31
C ALA A 283 5.61 7.12 -6.76
N TRP A 284 6.60 6.63 -7.53
CA TRP A 284 7.70 7.45 -8.02
C TRP A 284 7.47 7.93 -9.46
N ASN A 285 8.11 9.03 -9.85
CA ASN A 285 8.15 9.48 -11.24
C ASN A 285 9.17 8.70 -12.07
N PHE A 286 9.10 8.84 -13.39
CA PHE A 286 10.04 8.24 -14.36
C PHE A 286 10.11 6.71 -14.35
N GLN A 287 9.01 6.05 -13.99
CA GLN A 287 8.92 4.59 -13.95
C GLN A 287 8.32 4.02 -15.23
N ASN A 288 8.74 2.79 -15.57
CA ASN A 288 8.17 2.07 -16.69
C ASN A 288 6.89 1.35 -16.25
N ILE A 289 5.75 1.89 -16.62
CA ILE A 289 4.44 1.36 -16.20
C ILE A 289 4.16 -0.03 -16.77
N THR A 290 4.73 -0.40 -17.92
CA THR A 290 4.51 -1.72 -18.53
C THR A 290 5.08 -2.85 -17.70
N ASP A 291 6.14 -2.59 -16.94
CA ASP A 291 6.81 -3.58 -16.09
C ASP A 291 5.95 -4.01 -14.89
N THR A 292 4.91 -3.23 -14.57
CA THR A 292 4.04 -3.41 -13.41
C THR A 292 2.69 -4.04 -13.74
N ASN A 293 2.49 -4.48 -15.01
CA ASN A 293 1.24 -5.11 -15.42
C ASN A 293 1.01 -6.41 -14.61
N PRO A 294 -0.12 -6.55 -13.90
CA PRO A 294 -0.40 -7.73 -13.07
C PRO A 294 -0.44 -9.05 -13.85
N VAL A 295 -0.67 -9.02 -15.16
CA VAL A 295 -0.63 -10.22 -16.04
C VAL A 295 0.75 -10.91 -15.99
N HIS A 296 1.82 -10.17 -15.71
CA HIS A 296 3.15 -10.75 -15.55
C HIS A 296 3.26 -11.75 -14.41
N LEU A 297 2.35 -11.72 -13.43
CA LEU A 297 2.32 -12.66 -12.30
C LEU A 297 1.61 -13.98 -12.61
N THR A 298 1.10 -14.16 -13.83
CA THR A 298 0.29 -15.33 -14.22
C THR A 298 1.00 -16.66 -13.94
N ASN A 299 2.30 -16.76 -14.23
CA ASN A 299 3.08 -17.98 -13.98
C ASN A 299 3.18 -18.34 -12.48
N LEU A 300 3.34 -17.33 -11.60
CA LEU A 300 3.33 -17.56 -10.16
C LEU A 300 1.95 -18.00 -9.67
N LEU A 301 0.88 -17.35 -10.15
CA LEU A 301 -0.50 -17.71 -9.82
C LEU A 301 -0.83 -19.17 -10.21
N GLN A 302 -0.32 -19.63 -11.35
CA GLN A 302 -0.51 -20.99 -11.83
C GLN A 302 0.29 -22.02 -11.05
N SER A 303 1.53 -21.68 -10.68
CA SER A 303 2.48 -22.61 -10.04
C SER A 303 2.21 -22.80 -8.55
N TYR A 304 1.74 -21.75 -7.86
CA TYR A 304 1.59 -21.73 -6.38
C TYR A 304 0.14 -21.49 -5.98
N ARG A 305 -0.65 -22.56 -6.03
CA ARG A 305 -2.12 -22.47 -5.90
C ARG A 305 -2.64 -22.27 -4.48
N SER A 306 -1.81 -22.57 -3.46
CA SER A 306 -2.18 -22.39 -2.05
C SER A 306 -1.74 -21.03 -1.51
N ALA A 307 -0.73 -20.39 -2.12
CA ALA A 307 -0.36 -19.01 -1.85
C ALA A 307 -1.50 -18.07 -2.23
N LYS A 308 -1.69 -17.00 -1.46
CA LYS A 308 -2.74 -16.01 -1.69
C LYS A 308 -2.09 -14.72 -2.17
N PHE A 309 -2.33 -14.36 -3.41
CA PHE A 309 -1.73 -13.19 -4.05
C PHE A 309 -2.65 -11.98 -3.87
N ASP A 310 -2.25 -11.07 -3.01
CA ASP A 310 -2.90 -9.79 -2.80
C ASP A 310 -2.27 -8.76 -3.74
N LEU A 311 -3.00 -8.39 -4.80
CA LEU A 311 -2.52 -7.57 -5.90
C LEU A 311 -3.01 -6.13 -5.72
N PHE A 312 -2.09 -5.15 -5.82
CA PHE A 312 -2.30 -3.78 -5.37
C PHE A 312 -2.80 -2.79 -6.41
N HIS A 313 -3.34 -1.68 -5.90
CA HIS A 313 -3.69 -0.43 -6.60
C HIS A 313 -4.70 -0.62 -7.72
N GLY A 314 -5.56 -1.65 -7.58
CA GLY A 314 -6.48 -2.01 -8.66
C GLY A 314 -5.76 -2.31 -9.98
N GLY A 315 -4.45 -2.60 -9.95
CA GLY A 315 -3.64 -2.82 -11.13
C GLY A 315 -3.60 -1.64 -12.11
N PHE A 316 -3.99 -0.41 -11.69
CA PHE A 316 -4.15 0.72 -12.61
C PHE A 316 -2.88 0.97 -13.46
N PRO A 317 -2.98 1.10 -14.82
CA PRO A 317 -4.22 1.25 -15.61
C PRO A 317 -4.81 -0.07 -16.17
N TYR A 318 -4.37 -1.24 -15.73
CA TYR A 318 -4.69 -2.57 -16.27
C TYR A 318 -5.91 -3.22 -15.59
N ALA A 319 -6.98 -2.43 -15.37
CA ALA A 319 -8.14 -2.86 -14.58
C ALA A 319 -8.90 -4.05 -15.17
N ASN A 320 -8.98 -4.14 -16.49
CA ASN A 320 -9.69 -5.23 -17.14
C ASN A 320 -8.94 -6.55 -16.95
N GLU A 321 -7.65 -6.55 -17.24
CA GLU A 321 -6.76 -7.69 -17.03
C GLU A 321 -6.73 -8.08 -15.55
N PHE A 322 -6.71 -7.11 -14.67
CA PHE A 322 -6.71 -7.29 -13.23
C PHE A 322 -7.97 -8.01 -12.74
N GLY A 323 -9.14 -7.56 -13.19
CA GLY A 323 -10.42 -8.21 -12.89
C GLY A 323 -10.48 -9.65 -13.43
N ILE A 324 -9.99 -9.89 -14.65
CA ILE A 324 -9.93 -11.23 -15.24
C ILE A 324 -8.97 -12.14 -14.45
N LEU A 325 -7.82 -11.65 -13.98
CA LEU A 325 -6.93 -12.45 -13.14
C LEU A 325 -7.64 -12.93 -11.86
N ALA A 326 -8.34 -12.03 -11.17
CA ALA A 326 -9.06 -12.40 -9.95
C ALA A 326 -10.25 -13.32 -10.21
N ASN A 327 -10.90 -13.22 -11.38
CA ASN A 327 -11.96 -14.13 -11.78
C ASN A 327 -11.42 -15.54 -12.10
N ASN A 328 -10.29 -15.62 -12.83
CA ASN A 328 -9.71 -16.87 -13.29
C ASN A 328 -8.90 -17.62 -12.22
N TYR A 329 -8.24 -16.91 -11.31
CA TYR A 329 -7.33 -17.51 -10.35
C TYR A 329 -7.93 -17.46 -8.93
N PRO A 330 -8.28 -18.62 -8.32
CA PRO A 330 -8.84 -18.66 -6.97
C PRO A 330 -7.96 -18.02 -5.92
N ASN A 331 -6.66 -17.97 -6.15
CA ASN A 331 -5.64 -17.43 -5.26
C ASN A 331 -5.26 -15.96 -5.52
N ALA A 332 -5.85 -15.29 -6.53
CA ALA A 332 -5.64 -13.86 -6.76
C ALA A 332 -6.73 -13.02 -6.08
N TYR A 333 -6.32 -11.98 -5.35
CA TYR A 333 -7.18 -11.01 -4.65
C TYR A 333 -6.94 -9.63 -5.24
N LEU A 334 -8.00 -8.83 -5.32
CA LEU A 334 -7.95 -7.45 -5.78
C LEU A 334 -7.89 -6.49 -4.60
N ASP A 335 -6.84 -5.71 -4.50
CA ASP A 335 -6.77 -4.66 -3.51
C ASP A 335 -6.88 -3.27 -4.14
N LEU A 336 -7.85 -2.51 -3.65
CA LEU A 336 -8.12 -1.12 -4.05
C LEU A 336 -7.21 -0.13 -3.34
N ASN A 337 -6.24 -0.62 -2.53
CA ASN A 337 -5.39 0.26 -1.76
C ASN A 337 -4.72 1.32 -2.65
N GLY A 338 -4.60 2.53 -2.15
CA GLY A 338 -3.97 3.64 -2.86
C GLY A 338 -4.67 4.13 -4.14
N LEU A 339 -5.70 3.44 -4.66
CA LEU A 339 -6.35 3.85 -5.91
C LEU A 339 -7.04 5.22 -5.82
N MET A 340 -7.54 5.57 -4.64
CA MET A 340 -8.13 6.89 -4.36
C MET A 340 -7.13 8.04 -4.52
N TRP A 341 -5.84 7.81 -4.26
CA TRP A 341 -4.78 8.79 -4.54
C TRP A 341 -4.64 9.10 -6.04
N THR A 342 -5.12 8.18 -6.89
CA THR A 342 -5.02 8.32 -8.34
C THR A 342 -6.22 9.05 -8.92
N SER A 343 -7.46 8.57 -8.63
CA SER A 343 -8.68 9.17 -9.19
C SER A 343 -9.94 8.58 -8.57
N PHE A 344 -10.85 9.43 -8.17
CA PHE A 344 -12.17 9.04 -7.65
C PHE A 344 -13.04 8.41 -8.73
N SER A 345 -13.06 8.97 -9.93
CA SER A 345 -13.86 8.46 -11.05
C SER A 345 -13.39 7.08 -11.51
N ILE A 346 -12.08 6.85 -11.53
CA ILE A 346 -11.50 5.55 -11.86
C ILE A 346 -11.84 4.54 -10.77
N THR A 347 -11.72 4.90 -9.50
CA THR A 347 -12.10 4.01 -8.39
C THR A 347 -13.57 3.61 -8.48
N LYS A 348 -14.47 4.57 -8.72
CA LYS A 348 -15.90 4.30 -8.90
C LYS A 348 -16.16 3.36 -10.06
N LYS A 349 -15.55 3.64 -11.21
CA LYS A 349 -15.68 2.81 -12.42
C LYS A 349 -15.22 1.37 -12.16
N TYR A 350 -14.02 1.17 -11.62
CA TYR A 350 -13.46 -0.14 -11.38
C TYR A 350 -14.27 -0.93 -10.35
N LEU A 351 -14.64 -0.30 -9.25
CA LEU A 351 -15.48 -0.94 -8.24
C LEU A 351 -16.80 -1.40 -8.83
N ASN A 352 -17.46 -0.56 -9.65
CA ASN A 352 -18.72 -0.90 -10.31
C ASN A 352 -18.58 -2.11 -11.23
N GLU A 353 -17.51 -2.22 -12.02
CA GLU A 353 -17.24 -3.33 -12.92
C GLU A 353 -16.86 -4.62 -12.17
N TRP A 354 -15.98 -4.51 -11.16
CA TRP A 354 -15.50 -5.68 -10.42
C TRP A 354 -16.56 -6.31 -9.52
N ILE A 355 -17.50 -5.53 -8.99
CA ILE A 355 -18.65 -6.08 -8.27
C ILE A 355 -19.46 -7.07 -9.14
N GLU A 356 -19.50 -6.84 -10.44
CA GLU A 356 -20.19 -7.74 -11.38
C GLU A 356 -19.35 -8.94 -11.81
N MET A 357 -18.03 -8.84 -11.78
CA MET A 357 -17.12 -9.78 -12.42
C MET A 357 -16.34 -10.64 -11.42
N VAL A 358 -16.04 -10.11 -10.23
CA VAL A 358 -15.13 -10.73 -9.27
C VAL A 358 -15.90 -11.27 -8.07
N PRO A 359 -15.60 -12.50 -7.59
CA PRO A 359 -16.21 -13.02 -6.38
C PRO A 359 -16.05 -12.05 -5.20
N GLN A 360 -17.15 -11.80 -4.49
CA GLN A 360 -17.25 -10.79 -3.42
C GLN A 360 -16.27 -10.97 -2.25
N ASN A 361 -15.69 -12.16 -2.10
CA ASN A 361 -14.70 -12.48 -1.05
C ASN A 361 -13.25 -12.18 -1.47
N LYS A 362 -13.03 -11.49 -2.59
CA LYS A 362 -11.71 -11.26 -3.18
C LYS A 362 -11.37 -9.78 -3.37
N ILE A 363 -12.29 -8.87 -3.05
CA ILE A 363 -12.08 -7.43 -3.15
C ILE A 363 -11.71 -6.89 -1.78
N LEU A 364 -10.58 -6.18 -1.70
CA LEU A 364 -10.00 -5.61 -0.49
C LEU A 364 -9.88 -4.10 -0.61
N TRP A 365 -9.68 -3.43 0.51
CA TRP A 365 -9.40 -2.01 0.57
C TRP A 365 -8.35 -1.69 1.64
N GLY A 366 -7.44 -0.76 1.33
CA GLY A 366 -6.48 -0.17 2.25
C GLY A 366 -6.22 1.30 1.90
N ALA A 367 -5.73 2.07 2.87
CA ALA A 367 -5.49 3.49 2.68
C ALA A 367 -4.21 3.77 1.88
N ASP A 368 -3.18 2.95 2.05
CA ASP A 368 -1.86 3.14 1.44
C ASP A 368 -1.34 4.58 1.62
N SER A 369 -1.44 5.07 2.86
CA SER A 369 -1.03 6.41 3.22
C SER A 369 0.42 6.40 3.70
N PHE A 370 1.27 7.20 3.07
CA PHE A 370 2.67 7.24 3.46
C PHE A 370 2.89 8.18 4.65
N ARG A 371 2.82 7.60 5.87
CA ARG A 371 3.10 8.28 7.16
C ARG A 371 2.13 9.39 7.60
N VAL A 372 1.07 9.66 6.87
CA VAL A 372 0.21 10.83 7.09
C VAL A 372 -1.20 10.39 7.44
N LEU A 373 -1.61 10.66 8.67
CA LEU A 373 -2.93 10.27 9.19
C LEU A 373 -4.08 11.01 8.51
N GLU A 374 -3.87 12.24 8.10
CA GLU A 374 -4.81 13.04 7.30
C GLU A 374 -5.13 12.33 5.97
N GLY A 375 -4.12 11.69 5.38
CA GLY A 375 -4.30 10.87 4.18
C GLY A 375 -5.25 9.70 4.43
N VAL A 376 -5.09 9.00 5.54
CA VAL A 376 -5.98 7.88 5.91
C VAL A 376 -7.43 8.35 6.05
N VAL A 377 -7.66 9.47 6.77
CA VAL A 377 -9.01 10.03 6.95
C VAL A 377 -9.65 10.38 5.61
N GLY A 378 -8.92 11.07 4.73
CA GLY A 378 -9.41 11.42 3.40
C GLY A 378 -9.74 10.20 2.55
N GLN A 379 -8.88 9.17 2.58
CA GLN A 379 -9.09 7.90 1.89
C GLN A 379 -10.38 7.21 2.39
N VAL A 380 -10.55 7.06 3.69
CA VAL A 380 -11.74 6.44 4.29
C VAL A 380 -13.01 7.18 3.90
N LYS A 381 -13.04 8.52 4.03
CA LYS A 381 -14.23 9.33 3.71
C LYS A 381 -14.63 9.20 2.25
N TYR A 382 -13.67 9.38 1.33
CA TYR A 382 -13.97 9.31 -0.10
C TYR A 382 -14.31 7.89 -0.55
N PHE A 383 -13.63 6.86 -0.03
CA PHE A 383 -13.93 5.49 -0.39
C PHE A 383 -15.32 5.05 0.08
N LYS A 384 -15.68 5.31 1.35
CA LYS A 384 -17.02 5.00 1.86
C LYS A 384 -18.12 5.71 1.05
N LYS A 385 -17.88 6.96 0.65
CA LYS A 385 -18.78 7.70 -0.23
C LYS A 385 -18.93 7.04 -1.59
N ILE A 386 -17.83 6.69 -2.26
CA ILE A 386 -17.87 6.05 -3.58
C ILE A 386 -18.51 4.66 -3.49
N LEU A 387 -18.17 3.88 -2.47
CA LEU A 387 -18.79 2.58 -2.23
C LEU A 387 -20.30 2.68 -2.07
N SER A 388 -20.78 3.66 -1.28
CA SER A 388 -22.21 3.90 -1.10
C SER A 388 -22.91 4.32 -2.39
N GLU A 389 -22.28 5.15 -3.21
CA GLU A 389 -22.81 5.56 -4.52
C GLU A 389 -22.96 4.34 -5.46
N VAL A 390 -21.91 3.52 -5.57
CA VAL A 390 -21.92 2.33 -6.43
C VAL A 390 -22.97 1.33 -5.96
N LEU A 391 -23.04 1.05 -4.66
CA LEU A 391 -23.99 0.09 -4.12
C LEU A 391 -25.45 0.59 -4.22
N ALA A 392 -25.69 1.87 -3.99
CA ALA A 392 -27.02 2.46 -4.18
C ALA A 392 -27.46 2.35 -5.67
N GLU A 393 -26.57 2.61 -6.62
CA GLU A 393 -26.87 2.44 -8.05
C GLU A 393 -27.22 0.97 -8.38
N LYS A 394 -26.53 -0.01 -7.78
CA LYS A 394 -26.83 -1.44 -7.93
C LYS A 394 -28.18 -1.85 -7.32
N VAL A 395 -28.53 -1.30 -6.17
CA VAL A 395 -29.83 -1.55 -5.54
C VAL A 395 -30.95 -0.92 -6.37
N LEU A 396 -30.80 0.32 -6.83
CA LEU A 396 -31.78 1.01 -7.65
C LEU A 396 -32.03 0.33 -9.00
N SER A 397 -30.99 -0.31 -9.57
CA SER A 397 -31.13 -1.09 -10.80
C SER A 397 -31.73 -2.50 -10.59
N GLY A 398 -31.96 -2.90 -9.34
CA GLY A 398 -32.45 -4.25 -9.01
C GLY A 398 -31.38 -5.34 -9.09
N TYR A 399 -30.08 -4.97 -9.16
CA TYR A 399 -28.97 -5.92 -9.19
C TYR A 399 -28.74 -6.57 -7.82
N PHE A 400 -28.90 -5.81 -6.73
CA PHE A 400 -28.90 -6.26 -5.34
C PHE A 400 -30.16 -5.77 -4.61
N ASP A 401 -30.53 -6.46 -3.54
CA ASP A 401 -31.28 -5.84 -2.44
C ASP A 401 -30.34 -5.06 -1.48
N GLN A 402 -30.90 -4.22 -0.63
CA GLN A 402 -30.11 -3.38 0.27
C GLN A 402 -29.28 -4.21 1.25
N GLU A 403 -29.83 -5.32 1.79
CA GLU A 403 -29.11 -6.19 2.72
C GLU A 403 -27.86 -6.80 2.08
N SER A 404 -27.98 -7.32 0.85
CA SER A 404 -26.87 -7.87 0.06
C SER A 404 -25.81 -6.81 -0.24
N ALA A 405 -26.21 -5.56 -0.55
CA ALA A 405 -25.30 -4.46 -0.79
C ALA A 405 -24.47 -4.11 0.48
N ILE A 406 -25.12 -4.03 1.63
CA ILE A 406 -24.44 -3.76 2.92
C ILE A 406 -23.53 -4.93 3.32
N GLU A 407 -23.96 -6.18 3.09
CA GLU A 407 -23.09 -7.34 3.36
C GLU A 407 -21.84 -7.33 2.45
N LEU A 408 -21.97 -6.92 1.19
CA LEU A 408 -20.82 -6.73 0.29
C LEU A 408 -19.88 -5.62 0.80
N ALA A 409 -20.43 -4.49 1.27
CA ALA A 409 -19.63 -3.43 1.88
C ALA A 409 -18.84 -3.92 3.09
N LYS A 410 -19.48 -4.73 3.97
CA LYS A 410 -18.80 -5.37 5.11
C LYS A 410 -17.67 -6.30 4.67
N LYS A 411 -17.84 -7.01 3.56
CA LYS A 411 -16.78 -7.87 3.01
C LYS A 411 -15.60 -7.04 2.54
N ILE A 412 -15.83 -6.00 1.76
CA ILE A 412 -14.77 -5.16 1.18
C ILE A 412 -13.99 -4.41 2.27
N LEU A 413 -14.70 -3.80 3.21
CA LEU A 413 -14.09 -2.96 4.25
C LEU A 413 -13.48 -3.74 5.42
N PHE A 414 -13.96 -4.97 5.67
CA PHE A 414 -13.61 -5.65 6.91
C PHE A 414 -13.35 -7.15 6.76
N LYS A 415 -14.35 -7.93 6.30
CA LYS A 415 -14.31 -9.40 6.45
C LYS A 415 -13.25 -10.05 5.56
N ASN A 416 -13.04 -9.55 4.33
CA ASN A 416 -12.11 -10.14 3.39
C ASN A 416 -10.66 -9.99 3.86
N ALA A 417 -10.26 -8.80 4.30
CA ALA A 417 -8.92 -8.57 4.84
C ALA A 417 -8.71 -9.34 6.16
N LEU A 418 -9.70 -9.32 7.07
CA LEU A 418 -9.66 -10.09 8.31
C LEU A 418 -9.41 -11.60 8.07
N GLN A 419 -10.06 -12.16 7.04
CA GLN A 419 -9.92 -13.56 6.67
C GLN A 419 -8.60 -13.84 5.93
N LEU A 420 -8.24 -12.99 4.96
CA LEU A 420 -7.04 -13.16 4.13
C LEU A 420 -5.78 -13.21 4.99
N PHE A 421 -5.62 -12.23 5.89
CA PHE A 421 -4.46 -12.09 6.76
C PHE A 421 -4.57 -12.85 8.09
N ASN A 422 -5.66 -13.61 8.29
CA ASN A 422 -5.90 -14.39 9.51
C ASN A 422 -5.81 -13.58 10.82
N LEU A 423 -6.40 -12.38 10.82
CA LEU A 423 -6.33 -11.42 11.95
C LEU A 423 -7.31 -11.72 13.09
N LYS A 424 -7.93 -12.90 13.12
CA LYS A 424 -8.93 -13.30 14.14
C LYS A 424 -8.40 -13.34 15.57
N LYS A 425 -7.07 -13.31 15.76
CA LYS A 425 -6.43 -13.25 17.10
C LYS A 425 -6.48 -11.84 17.71
N LEU A 426 -6.75 -10.83 16.92
CA LEU A 426 -7.07 -9.50 17.43
C LEU A 426 -8.49 -9.61 17.98
N ASN A 427 -8.69 -9.32 19.29
CA ASN A 427 -10.03 -9.26 19.92
C ASN A 427 -10.84 -8.11 19.28
N ILE A 428 -11.22 -8.29 18.02
CA ILE A 428 -12.02 -7.35 17.25
C ILE A 428 -13.47 -7.67 17.61
N GLN A 429 -14.08 -6.79 18.39
CA GLN A 429 -15.50 -6.84 18.77
C GLN A 429 -16.40 -6.39 17.63
#